data_3d8b3a361cc551df6a99b23dc69f3c2e
#
_entry.id   3d8b3a361cc551df6a99b23dc69f3c2e
#
_cell.length_a   1.000
_cell.length_b   1.000
_cell.length_c   1.000
_cell.angle_alpha   90.00
_cell.angle_beta   90.00
_cell.angle_gamma   90.00
#
_symmetry.space_group_name_H-M   'P 1'
#
loop_
_entity.id
_entity.type
_entity.pdbx_description
1 polymer ?
#
loop_
_entity_poly.entity_id
_entity_poly.type
_entity_poly.pdbx_seq_one_letter_code
_entity_poly.pdbx_strand_id
1 'polypeptide(L)'
;MLRDAASLAQVAPALWRAASFMLRLVGWLAALLLLPAAGAHAAEAIERYDATIEVRRDGDLAVTETITVRAEGDRIQRGIYRDFPLRFRDAEGRLRQVSFELVDVERDGLPEPHHTSRNDRGVRIYVGREDVLLAPGRYTYRLRYLTGRQLRHLDGHVELYWNVTGNEWQFAIAAATATLKLPGGAQPLRWTAYTGRFGERGEDWQARPGDDGTLRFETARTLAPGEGLTIVAELPAGAVDAPSAAQALRDALLDHRRALLGGLGLAGVLAFYLLAWHAVGRDPPKGTVIPLFHPPEGVSPALAGYVHRWGWSRDWREFTAAAVSLAVKGLLRFDDGDGKLTLKRTGTAAPAALPAGERALLAWVDASGGLARIDRDHGKSLAGAQTSFRSAIERENRHRFFRRNLGHF
;
A
#
# COMPACT_ATOMS: atom_id res chain seq x y z
N MET A 1 50.51 -90.33 32.49
CA MET A 1 50.60 -88.85 32.54
C MET A 1 50.66 -88.22 31.19
N LEU A 2 49.66 -88.36 30.32
CA LEU A 2 49.61 -87.74 28.95
C LEU A 2 48.14 -87.53 28.49
N ARG A 3 47.16 -87.28 29.43
CA ARG A 3 45.81 -87.04 29.07
C ARG A 3 45.26 -85.62 29.43
N ASP A 4 46.05 -84.80 30.14
CA ASP A 4 45.54 -83.48 30.58
C ASP A 4 46.07 -82.28 29.79
N ALA A 5 47.00 -82.51 28.89
CA ALA A 5 47.53 -81.41 28.05
C ALA A 5 46.60 -80.97 26.85
N ALA A 6 45.68 -81.89 26.42
CA ALA A 6 44.81 -81.63 25.33
C ALA A 6 43.55 -80.80 25.69
N SER A 7 43.18 -80.78 26.94
CA SER A 7 42.01 -80.03 27.45
C SER A 7 42.23 -78.48 27.52
N LEU A 8 43.48 -78.10 27.87
CA LEU A 8 43.81 -76.67 27.98
C LEU A 8 44.00 -75.93 26.68
N ALA A 9 44.32 -76.63 25.63
CA ALA A 9 44.48 -76.03 24.28
C ALA A 9 43.14 -75.65 23.57
N GLN A 10 42.01 -76.23 24.02
CA GLN A 10 40.69 -75.93 23.41
C GLN A 10 39.96 -74.78 24.17
N VAL A 11 40.35 -74.44 25.40
CA VAL A 11 39.68 -73.35 26.16
C VAL A 11 40.28 -71.98 25.89
N ALA A 12 41.55 -71.90 25.49
CA ALA A 12 42.26 -70.63 25.27
C ALA A 12 41.64 -69.76 24.18
N PRO A 13 41.19 -70.23 23.00
CA PRO A 13 40.59 -69.39 21.97
C PRO A 13 39.18 -68.89 22.33
N ALA A 14 38.44 -69.61 23.19
CA ALA A 14 37.11 -69.16 23.65
C ALA A 14 37.23 -68.02 24.66
N LEU A 15 38.19 -68.10 25.61
CA LEU A 15 38.44 -67.04 26.56
C LEU A 15 38.95 -65.74 25.90
N TRP A 16 39.79 -65.90 24.86
CA TRP A 16 40.31 -64.75 24.12
C TRP A 16 39.21 -64.04 23.30
N ARG A 17 38.23 -64.75 22.74
CA ARG A 17 37.05 -64.20 22.04
C ARG A 17 36.11 -63.52 23.01
N ALA A 18 35.88 -64.09 24.22
CA ALA A 18 35.05 -63.51 25.24
C ALA A 18 35.68 -62.20 25.79
N ALA A 19 36.98 -62.17 26.04
CA ALA A 19 37.70 -60.98 26.50
C ALA A 19 37.67 -59.86 25.43
N SER A 20 37.85 -60.22 24.14
CA SER A 20 37.78 -59.27 23.00
C SER A 20 36.37 -58.72 22.84
N PHE A 21 35.33 -59.53 23.07
CA PHE A 21 33.94 -59.09 23.04
C PHE A 21 33.61 -58.15 24.18
N MET A 22 34.05 -58.47 25.41
CA MET A 22 33.90 -57.60 26.56
C MET A 22 34.60 -56.25 26.39
N LEU A 23 35.86 -56.24 25.89
CA LEU A 23 36.59 -55.00 25.59
C LEU A 23 35.89 -54.13 24.55
N ARG A 24 35.33 -54.73 23.50
CA ARG A 24 34.52 -54.00 22.54
C ARG A 24 33.23 -53.48 23.13
N LEU A 25 32.53 -54.25 23.97
CA LEU A 25 31.30 -53.81 24.65
C LEU A 25 31.58 -52.64 25.60
N VAL A 26 32.64 -52.70 26.37
CA VAL A 26 33.09 -51.62 27.25
C VAL A 26 33.49 -50.38 26.44
N GLY A 27 34.17 -50.57 25.28
CA GLY A 27 34.48 -49.49 24.36
C GLY A 27 33.24 -48.82 23.78
N TRP A 28 32.23 -49.59 23.40
CA TRP A 28 30.94 -49.05 22.90
C TRP A 28 30.14 -48.34 24.00
N LEU A 29 30.13 -48.88 25.24
CA LEU A 29 29.52 -48.22 26.40
C LEU A 29 30.25 -46.92 26.79
N ALA A 30 31.57 -46.88 26.74
CA ALA A 30 32.34 -45.68 26.98
C ALA A 30 32.13 -44.63 25.86
N ALA A 31 32.02 -45.06 24.61
CA ALA A 31 31.67 -44.17 23.47
C ALA A 31 30.25 -43.61 23.60
N LEU A 32 29.29 -44.39 24.12
CA LEU A 32 27.93 -43.94 24.40
C LEU A 32 27.86 -42.91 25.54
N LEU A 33 28.73 -43.02 26.54
CA LEU A 33 28.84 -42.08 27.65
C LEU A 33 29.60 -40.79 27.28
N LEU A 34 30.37 -40.81 26.18
CA LEU A 34 31.07 -39.66 25.61
C LEU A 34 30.28 -38.91 24.53
N LEU A 35 29.06 -39.38 24.20
CA LEU A 35 28.17 -38.55 23.39
C LEU A 35 27.96 -37.26 24.19
N PRO A 36 28.32 -36.09 23.61
CA PRO A 36 28.00 -34.84 24.26
C PRO A 36 26.49 -34.85 24.45
N ALA A 37 26.01 -34.68 25.67
CA ALA A 37 24.63 -34.33 25.91
C ALA A 37 24.41 -33.08 25.07
N ALA A 38 23.86 -33.26 23.87
CA ALA A 38 23.38 -32.13 23.10
C ALA A 38 22.48 -31.38 24.05
N GLY A 39 22.98 -30.26 24.58
CA GLY A 39 22.21 -29.43 25.48
C GLY A 39 20.91 -29.18 24.80
N ALA A 40 19.84 -29.71 25.32
CA ALA A 40 18.50 -29.38 24.86
C ALA A 40 18.35 -27.88 25.12
N HIS A 41 18.78 -27.06 24.16
CA HIS A 41 18.44 -25.65 24.17
C HIS A 41 16.92 -25.60 24.19
N ALA A 42 16.37 -25.13 25.28
CA ALA A 42 14.93 -24.97 25.39
C ALA A 42 14.51 -23.98 24.30
N ALA A 43 13.61 -24.41 23.41
CA ALA A 43 13.18 -23.56 22.33
C ALA A 43 12.57 -22.26 22.88
N GLU A 44 12.85 -21.13 22.22
CA GLU A 44 12.19 -19.86 22.51
C GLU A 44 10.68 -20.00 22.43
N ALA A 45 9.98 -19.56 23.45
CA ALA A 45 8.53 -19.69 23.56
C ALA A 45 7.93 -18.58 24.41
N ILE A 46 6.65 -18.33 24.24
CA ILE A 46 5.82 -17.61 25.19
C ILE A 46 5.35 -18.63 26.22
N GLU A 47 5.93 -18.56 27.42
CA GLU A 47 5.59 -19.51 28.49
C GLU A 47 4.19 -19.22 29.05
N ARG A 48 3.83 -17.93 29.10
CA ARG A 48 2.54 -17.49 29.61
C ARG A 48 2.09 -16.20 28.95
N TYR A 49 0.82 -16.16 28.61
CA TYR A 49 0.14 -14.98 28.07
C TYR A 49 -1.12 -14.72 28.89
N ASP A 50 -1.08 -13.73 29.74
CA ASP A 50 -2.23 -13.35 30.57
C ASP A 50 -2.78 -12.01 30.08
N ALA A 51 -4.06 -11.95 29.75
CA ALA A 51 -4.74 -10.71 29.39
C ALA A 51 -5.87 -10.41 30.36
N THR A 52 -5.94 -9.18 30.83
CA THR A 52 -7.10 -8.65 31.55
C THR A 52 -7.77 -7.63 30.66
N ILE A 53 -9.04 -7.87 30.35
CA ILE A 53 -9.87 -7.02 29.47
C ILE A 53 -10.96 -6.43 30.35
N GLU A 54 -10.86 -5.16 30.65
CA GLU A 54 -11.86 -4.40 31.41
C GLU A 54 -12.72 -3.60 30.44
N VAL A 55 -14.00 -3.95 30.35
CA VAL A 55 -14.99 -3.22 29.57
C VAL A 55 -15.43 -2.01 30.38
N ARG A 56 -15.27 -0.82 29.87
CA ARG A 56 -15.71 0.43 30.48
C ARG A 56 -17.16 0.73 30.10
N ARG A 57 -17.80 1.57 30.90
CA ARG A 57 -19.19 1.95 30.68
C ARG A 57 -19.42 2.73 29.37
N ASP A 58 -18.40 3.49 28.95
CA ASP A 58 -18.38 4.23 27.67
C ASP A 58 -18.16 3.35 26.43
N GLY A 59 -17.94 2.04 26.61
CA GLY A 59 -17.70 1.06 25.54
C GLY A 59 -16.23 0.89 25.17
N ASP A 60 -15.31 1.64 25.76
CA ASP A 60 -13.89 1.42 25.58
C ASP A 60 -13.40 0.23 26.41
N LEU A 61 -12.35 -0.42 25.92
CA LEU A 61 -11.66 -1.48 26.63
C LEU A 61 -10.34 -0.98 27.20
N ALA A 62 -10.11 -1.19 28.50
CA ALA A 62 -8.79 -1.09 29.09
C ALA A 62 -8.18 -2.50 29.15
N VAL A 63 -7.08 -2.69 28.46
CA VAL A 63 -6.46 -3.99 28.33
C VAL A 63 -5.06 -3.96 28.94
N THR A 64 -4.78 -5.01 29.74
CA THR A 64 -3.45 -5.28 30.28
C THR A 64 -3.03 -6.66 29.79
N GLU A 65 -1.98 -6.74 29.00
CA GLU A 65 -1.36 -7.99 28.57
C GLU A 65 -0.07 -8.20 29.39
N THR A 66 0.09 -9.38 29.97
CA THR A 66 1.31 -9.81 30.66
C THR A 66 1.85 -11.03 29.93
N ILE A 67 3.01 -10.87 29.29
CA ILE A 67 3.58 -11.86 28.38
C ILE A 67 4.93 -12.29 28.93
N THR A 68 5.02 -13.55 29.41
CA THR A 68 6.28 -14.14 29.88
C THR A 68 6.89 -14.96 28.76
N VAL A 69 8.09 -14.59 28.34
CA VAL A 69 8.83 -15.26 27.28
C VAL A 69 10.11 -15.88 27.80
N ARG A 70 10.55 -16.96 27.17
CA ARG A 70 11.90 -17.48 27.26
C ARG A 70 12.67 -17.05 26.02
N ALA A 71 13.72 -16.26 26.23
CA ALA A 71 14.66 -15.82 25.22
C ALA A 71 15.93 -16.65 25.29
N GLU A 72 16.41 -17.19 24.18
CA GLU A 72 17.68 -17.91 24.06
C GLU A 72 18.66 -17.14 23.15
N GLY A 73 18.27 -15.95 22.68
CA GLY A 73 19.08 -15.08 21.82
C GLY A 73 19.05 -15.44 20.34
N ASP A 74 18.12 -16.29 19.91
CA ASP A 74 17.92 -16.64 18.49
C ASP A 74 17.01 -15.63 17.80
N ARG A 75 15.75 -15.58 18.16
CA ARG A 75 14.74 -14.65 17.61
C ARG A 75 14.36 -13.55 18.60
N ILE A 76 14.31 -13.87 19.89
CA ILE A 76 14.09 -12.90 20.97
C ILE A 76 15.45 -12.35 21.41
N GLN A 77 16.02 -11.45 20.59
CA GLN A 77 17.35 -10.90 20.81
C GLN A 77 17.34 -9.56 21.55
N ARG A 78 16.35 -8.70 21.29
CA ARG A 78 16.31 -7.32 21.83
C ARG A 78 15.00 -6.99 22.53
N GLY A 79 14.09 -7.98 22.58
CA GLY A 79 12.76 -7.84 23.12
C GLY A 79 11.72 -8.54 22.26
N ILE A 80 10.48 -8.11 22.39
CA ILE A 80 9.35 -8.67 21.65
C ILE A 80 8.68 -7.58 20.78
N TYR A 81 7.87 -8.01 19.82
CA TYR A 81 6.92 -7.12 19.18
C TYR A 81 5.49 -7.65 19.30
N ARG A 82 4.54 -6.75 19.41
CA ARG A 82 3.11 -7.04 19.50
C ARG A 82 2.37 -6.33 18.38
N ASP A 83 1.69 -7.09 17.54
CA ASP A 83 0.86 -6.57 16.46
C ASP A 83 -0.58 -6.42 16.94
N PHE A 84 -1.16 -5.23 16.74
CA PHE A 84 -2.53 -4.93 17.07
C PHE A 84 -3.28 -4.45 15.82
N PRO A 85 -4.33 -5.17 15.36
CA PRO A 85 -5.07 -4.78 14.18
C PRO A 85 -5.95 -3.56 14.47
N LEU A 86 -5.81 -2.50 13.65
CA LEU A 86 -6.65 -1.31 13.74
C LEU A 86 -7.87 -1.34 12.82
N ARG A 87 -7.98 -2.36 12.00
CA ARG A 87 -9.07 -2.54 11.05
C ARG A 87 -9.46 -4.00 10.99
N PHE A 88 -10.74 -4.25 11.04
CA PHE A 88 -11.31 -5.57 10.82
C PHE A 88 -12.61 -5.44 10.02
N ARG A 89 -13.06 -6.56 9.47
CA ARG A 89 -14.39 -6.65 8.87
C ARG A 89 -15.36 -7.25 9.87
N ASP A 90 -16.50 -6.57 10.05
CA ASP A 90 -17.59 -7.13 10.86
C ASP A 90 -18.27 -8.29 10.13
N ALA A 91 -19.24 -8.93 10.78
CA ALA A 91 -19.97 -10.07 10.21
C ALA A 91 -20.71 -9.70 8.92
N GLU A 92 -21.06 -8.44 8.73
CA GLU A 92 -21.69 -7.90 7.53
C GLU A 92 -20.67 -7.50 6.45
N GLY A 93 -19.37 -7.76 6.68
CA GLY A 93 -18.29 -7.44 5.76
C GLY A 93 -17.87 -5.96 5.73
N ARG A 94 -18.46 -5.12 6.59
CA ARG A 94 -18.15 -3.67 6.67
C ARG A 94 -16.80 -3.47 7.36
N LEU A 95 -15.98 -2.60 6.79
CA LEU A 95 -14.69 -2.25 7.37
C LEU A 95 -14.91 -1.35 8.60
N ARG A 96 -14.48 -1.82 9.75
CA ARG A 96 -14.46 -1.09 11.02
C ARG A 96 -13.05 -0.63 11.33
N GLN A 97 -12.93 0.59 11.83
CA GLN A 97 -11.68 1.11 12.35
C GLN A 97 -11.81 1.31 13.85
N VAL A 98 -10.89 0.73 14.61
CA VAL A 98 -10.83 0.84 16.07
C VAL A 98 -9.82 1.89 16.49
N SER A 99 -9.99 2.46 17.68
CA SER A 99 -8.99 3.31 18.33
C SER A 99 -7.96 2.45 19.05
N PHE A 100 -6.75 2.98 19.21
CA PHE A 100 -5.69 2.35 19.98
C PHE A 100 -4.79 3.43 20.58
N GLU A 101 -4.60 3.35 21.89
CA GLU A 101 -3.72 4.23 22.65
C GLU A 101 -2.88 3.36 23.60
N LEU A 102 -1.58 3.31 23.39
CA LEU A 102 -0.65 2.62 24.27
C LEU A 102 -0.41 3.52 25.51
N VAL A 103 -0.70 3.01 26.69
CA VAL A 103 -0.56 3.75 27.96
C VAL A 103 0.86 3.62 28.48
N ASP A 104 1.33 2.39 28.66
CA ASP A 104 2.68 2.11 29.10
C ASP A 104 3.13 0.69 28.74
N VAL A 105 4.46 0.48 28.86
CA VAL A 105 5.12 -0.80 28.66
C VAL A 105 6.17 -0.99 29.73
N GLU A 106 6.16 -2.16 30.34
CA GLU A 106 7.13 -2.55 31.37
C GLU A 106 7.77 -3.90 31.01
N ARG A 107 9.00 -4.09 31.47
CA ARG A 107 9.68 -5.37 31.49
C ARG A 107 10.16 -5.66 32.92
N ASP A 108 9.77 -6.82 33.44
CA ASP A 108 10.13 -7.28 34.81
C ASP A 108 9.79 -6.24 35.90
N GLY A 109 8.67 -5.50 35.68
CA GLY A 109 8.15 -4.47 36.60
C GLY A 109 8.82 -3.10 36.49
N LEU A 110 9.72 -2.90 35.54
CA LEU A 110 10.36 -1.60 35.26
C LEU A 110 9.91 -1.05 33.90
N PRO A 111 9.79 0.28 33.75
CA PRO A 111 9.46 0.89 32.46
C PRO A 111 10.45 0.44 31.37
N GLU A 112 9.93 -0.02 30.24
CA GLU A 112 10.74 -0.49 29.13
C GLU A 112 10.64 0.47 27.92
N PRO A 113 11.76 0.84 27.32
CA PRO A 113 11.77 1.57 26.06
C PRO A 113 11.01 0.82 24.97
N HIS A 114 10.20 1.57 24.24
CA HIS A 114 9.39 1.01 23.15
C HIS A 114 9.16 2.06 22.06
N HIS A 115 8.78 1.59 20.88
CA HIS A 115 8.28 2.46 19.81
C HIS A 115 7.16 1.78 19.04
N THR A 116 6.34 2.55 18.37
CA THR A 116 5.23 2.04 17.58
C THR A 116 5.41 2.37 16.10
N SER A 117 5.11 1.41 15.24
CA SER A 117 5.03 1.58 13.80
C SER A 117 3.61 1.29 13.32
N ARG A 118 3.02 2.18 12.53
CA ARG A 118 1.67 2.01 11.96
C ARG A 118 1.76 1.68 10.48
N ASN A 119 0.97 0.71 10.06
CA ASN A 119 0.83 0.33 8.67
C ASN A 119 -0.66 0.14 8.30
N ASP A 120 -0.95 -0.31 7.09
CA ASP A 120 -2.34 -0.53 6.64
C ASP A 120 -3.08 -1.63 7.42
N ARG A 121 -2.38 -2.55 8.08
CA ARG A 121 -2.97 -3.65 8.87
C ARG A 121 -3.26 -3.23 10.31
N GLY A 122 -2.39 -2.38 10.89
CA GLY A 122 -2.55 -2.00 12.29
C GLY A 122 -1.35 -1.25 12.85
N VAL A 123 -1.10 -1.45 14.14
CA VAL A 123 0.05 -0.94 14.87
C VAL A 123 0.91 -2.09 15.35
N ARG A 124 2.21 -2.00 15.13
CA ARG A 124 3.22 -2.87 15.74
C ARG A 124 3.92 -2.11 16.85
N ILE A 125 3.93 -2.69 18.03
CA ILE A 125 4.61 -2.20 19.22
C ILE A 125 5.91 -3.00 19.35
N TYR A 126 7.03 -2.33 19.21
CA TYR A 126 8.35 -2.91 19.46
C TYR A 126 8.73 -2.58 20.90
N VAL A 127 9.00 -3.60 21.69
CA VAL A 127 9.34 -3.49 23.11
C VAL A 127 10.77 -3.92 23.31
N GLY A 128 11.59 -3.01 23.81
CA GLY A 128 13.03 -3.20 24.00
C GLY A 128 13.83 -2.11 23.27
N ARG A 129 15.16 -2.21 23.41
CA ARG A 129 16.11 -1.25 22.82
C ARG A 129 16.81 -1.89 21.64
N GLU A 130 16.95 -1.15 20.56
CA GLU A 130 17.62 -1.60 19.34
C GLU A 130 19.12 -1.90 19.57
N ASP A 131 19.74 -1.17 20.48
CA ASP A 131 21.17 -1.24 20.79
C ASP A 131 21.53 -2.22 21.92
N VAL A 132 20.53 -2.88 22.55
CA VAL A 132 20.74 -3.79 23.69
C VAL A 132 20.31 -5.20 23.36
N LEU A 133 21.24 -6.14 23.44
CA LEU A 133 20.92 -7.57 23.36
C LEU A 133 20.50 -8.08 24.72
N LEU A 134 19.45 -8.90 24.76
CA LEU A 134 19.02 -9.62 25.93
C LEU A 134 19.93 -10.83 26.18
N ALA A 135 20.32 -11.07 27.43
CA ALA A 135 20.91 -12.34 27.81
C ALA A 135 19.85 -13.46 27.68
N PRO A 136 20.25 -14.71 27.43
CA PRO A 136 19.34 -15.84 27.54
C PRO A 136 18.69 -15.88 28.94
N GLY A 137 17.36 -16.01 28.96
CA GLY A 137 16.60 -15.95 30.20
C GLY A 137 15.11 -15.81 30.04
N ARG A 138 14.42 -15.65 31.15
CA ARG A 138 12.98 -15.41 31.21
C ARG A 138 12.72 -13.92 31.41
N TYR A 139 11.81 -13.35 30.64
CA TYR A 139 11.43 -11.95 30.71
C TYR A 139 9.90 -11.81 30.70
N THR A 140 9.38 -10.93 31.54
CA THR A 140 7.93 -10.67 31.62
C THR A 140 7.65 -9.24 31.16
N TYR A 141 6.95 -9.12 30.05
CA TYR A 141 6.50 -7.85 29.49
C TYR A 141 5.07 -7.56 29.89
N ARG A 142 4.79 -6.33 30.32
CA ARG A 142 3.45 -5.86 30.61
C ARG A 142 3.13 -4.68 29.70
N LEU A 143 2.08 -4.80 28.89
CA LEU A 143 1.58 -3.77 28.00
C LEU A 143 0.21 -3.33 28.49
N ARG A 144 0.00 -2.04 28.68
CA ARG A 144 -1.31 -1.46 28.99
C ARG A 144 -1.75 -0.54 27.86
N TYR A 145 -2.97 -0.69 27.41
CA TYR A 145 -3.52 0.12 26.33
C TYR A 145 -5.03 0.29 26.44
N LEU A 146 -5.54 1.33 25.77
CA LEU A 146 -6.95 1.61 25.60
C LEU A 146 -7.33 1.36 24.15
N THR A 147 -8.49 0.77 23.93
CA THR A 147 -9.04 0.57 22.58
C THR A 147 -10.54 0.73 22.60
N GLY A 148 -11.08 1.44 21.64
CA GLY A 148 -12.50 1.67 21.49
C GLY A 148 -13.07 1.04 20.22
N ARG A 149 -14.42 1.00 20.15
CA ARG A 149 -15.17 0.47 18.99
C ARG A 149 -14.98 -1.05 18.78
N GLN A 150 -14.69 -1.77 19.85
CA GLN A 150 -14.56 -3.23 19.84
C GLN A 150 -15.89 -3.96 20.08
N LEU A 151 -16.87 -3.25 20.65
CA LEU A 151 -18.18 -3.79 20.99
C LEU A 151 -19.16 -3.65 19.82
N ARG A 152 -19.99 -4.68 19.64
CA ARG A 152 -21.11 -4.69 18.68
C ARG A 152 -22.41 -4.53 19.43
N HIS A 153 -23.13 -3.44 19.18
CA HIS A 153 -24.47 -3.25 19.70
C HIS A 153 -25.47 -3.96 18.79
N LEU A 154 -26.16 -4.94 19.33
CA LEU A 154 -27.17 -5.77 18.67
C LEU A 154 -28.54 -5.56 19.35
N ASP A 155 -29.61 -6.02 18.71
CA ASP A 155 -30.93 -5.93 19.31
C ASP A 155 -30.98 -6.76 20.60
N GLY A 156 -31.09 -6.07 21.75
CA GLY A 156 -31.24 -6.68 23.07
C GLY A 156 -29.94 -7.04 23.81
N HIS A 157 -28.77 -6.97 23.19
CA HIS A 157 -27.49 -7.25 23.86
C HIS A 157 -26.29 -6.55 23.19
N VAL A 158 -25.15 -6.57 23.86
CA VAL A 158 -23.88 -6.07 23.32
C VAL A 158 -22.91 -7.25 23.22
N GLU A 159 -22.24 -7.43 22.11
CA GLU A 159 -21.27 -8.49 21.89
C GLU A 159 -19.84 -7.97 21.88
N LEU A 160 -19.00 -8.62 22.66
CA LEU A 160 -17.55 -8.52 22.59
C LEU A 160 -17.01 -9.74 21.84
N TYR A 161 -16.34 -9.50 20.70
CA TYR A 161 -15.55 -10.50 19.98
C TYR A 161 -14.10 -10.06 20.02
N TRP A 162 -13.26 -10.75 20.81
CA TRP A 162 -11.91 -10.31 21.11
C TRP A 162 -10.85 -11.38 20.87
N ASN A 163 -9.93 -11.13 19.94
CA ASN A 163 -8.74 -11.97 19.78
C ASN A 163 -7.69 -11.58 20.81
N VAL A 164 -7.58 -12.39 21.86
CA VAL A 164 -6.77 -12.13 23.05
C VAL A 164 -5.29 -12.08 22.72
N THR A 165 -4.77 -13.17 22.17
CA THR A 165 -3.33 -13.31 21.93
C THR A 165 -2.89 -12.71 20.58
N GLY A 166 -3.79 -12.60 19.62
CA GLY A 166 -3.43 -12.43 18.22
C GLY A 166 -2.91 -13.74 17.61
N ASN A 167 -2.75 -13.75 16.28
CA ASN A 167 -2.29 -14.91 15.51
C ASN A 167 -0.92 -14.67 14.85
N GLU A 168 -0.25 -13.56 15.16
CA GLU A 168 1.02 -13.19 14.48
C GLU A 168 2.28 -13.70 15.23
N TRP A 169 2.10 -14.45 16.33
CA TRP A 169 3.22 -14.98 17.09
C TRP A 169 3.92 -16.10 16.34
N GLN A 170 5.24 -15.95 16.20
CA GLN A 170 6.11 -16.98 15.60
C GLN A 170 6.55 -18.03 16.62
N PHE A 171 6.12 -17.91 17.87
CA PHE A 171 6.45 -18.77 18.99
C PHE A 171 5.21 -19.53 19.45
N ALA A 172 5.42 -20.72 19.99
CA ALA A 172 4.35 -21.40 20.69
C ALA A 172 4.00 -20.66 21.99
N ILE A 173 2.71 -20.68 22.36
CA ILE A 173 2.22 -20.14 23.62
C ILE A 173 1.85 -21.31 24.51
N ALA A 174 2.63 -21.56 25.56
CA ALA A 174 2.43 -22.73 26.40
C ALA A 174 1.11 -22.67 27.17
N ALA A 175 0.72 -21.49 27.67
CA ALA A 175 -0.56 -21.24 28.31
C ALA A 175 -1.02 -19.82 28.02
N ALA A 176 -2.30 -19.64 27.67
CA ALA A 176 -2.92 -18.33 27.54
C ALA A 176 -4.15 -18.23 28.44
N THR A 177 -4.29 -17.09 29.12
CA THR A 177 -5.50 -16.78 29.91
C THR A 177 -6.06 -15.42 29.51
N ALA A 178 -7.39 -15.29 29.60
CA ALA A 178 -8.10 -14.03 29.43
C ALA A 178 -9.07 -13.83 30.60
N THR A 179 -8.95 -12.72 31.29
CA THR A 179 -9.89 -12.34 32.36
C THR A 179 -10.71 -11.17 31.87
N LEU A 180 -12.00 -11.40 31.67
CA LEU A 180 -12.98 -10.40 31.27
C LEU A 180 -13.62 -9.79 32.52
N LYS A 181 -13.62 -8.45 32.62
CA LYS A 181 -14.29 -7.68 33.65
C LYS A 181 -15.34 -6.80 32.99
N LEU A 182 -16.58 -6.86 33.46
CA LEU A 182 -17.68 -6.03 32.99
C LEU A 182 -17.96 -4.88 33.95
N PRO A 183 -18.47 -3.72 33.44
CA PRO A 183 -18.78 -2.58 34.27
C PRO A 183 -19.86 -2.89 35.30
N GLY A 184 -19.67 -2.40 36.53
CA GLY A 184 -20.62 -2.61 37.63
C GLY A 184 -20.76 -4.05 38.12
N GLY A 185 -19.83 -4.95 37.79
CA GLY A 185 -19.90 -6.37 38.17
C GLY A 185 -20.97 -7.14 37.42
N ALA A 186 -21.45 -6.64 36.26
CA ALA A 186 -22.40 -7.35 35.40
C ALA A 186 -21.86 -8.71 34.99
N GLN A 187 -22.74 -9.70 34.85
CA GLN A 187 -22.38 -11.02 34.33
C GLN A 187 -22.72 -11.09 32.85
N PRO A 188 -21.87 -11.73 32.03
CA PRO A 188 -22.20 -11.99 30.63
C PRO A 188 -23.40 -12.94 30.53
N LEU A 189 -24.27 -12.71 29.55
CA LEU A 189 -25.43 -13.55 29.27
C LEU A 189 -25.03 -14.92 28.72
N ARG A 190 -24.09 -14.90 27.78
CA ARG A 190 -23.50 -16.08 27.14
C ARG A 190 -22.03 -15.79 26.81
N TRP A 191 -21.24 -16.86 26.74
CA TRP A 191 -19.85 -16.78 26.33
C TRP A 191 -19.40 -18.04 25.60
N THR A 192 -18.41 -17.89 24.78
CA THR A 192 -17.65 -18.97 24.14
C THR A 192 -16.23 -18.50 23.88
N ALA A 193 -15.35 -19.41 23.48
CA ALA A 193 -14.04 -19.07 23.00
C ALA A 193 -13.65 -19.98 21.83
N TYR A 194 -12.60 -19.59 21.13
CA TYR A 194 -12.03 -20.38 20.04
C TYR A 194 -10.51 -20.37 20.16
N THR A 195 -9.91 -21.53 19.85
CA THR A 195 -8.47 -21.69 19.73
C THR A 195 -8.10 -22.08 18.30
N GLY A 196 -6.88 -21.77 17.86
CA GLY A 196 -6.39 -22.16 16.55
C GLY A 196 -5.91 -20.99 15.70
N ARG A 197 -5.69 -21.25 14.41
CA ARG A 197 -5.30 -20.25 13.42
C ARG A 197 -6.46 -19.32 13.08
N PHE A 198 -6.13 -18.21 12.43
CA PHE A 198 -7.19 -17.27 12.00
C PHE A 198 -8.28 -17.97 11.19
N GLY A 199 -9.54 -17.88 11.66
CA GLY A 199 -10.70 -18.51 11.06
C GLY A 199 -11.02 -19.94 11.56
N GLU A 200 -10.14 -20.57 12.33
CA GLU A 200 -10.41 -21.84 12.98
C GLU A 200 -11.26 -21.67 14.25
N ARG A 201 -11.99 -22.71 14.61
CA ARG A 201 -12.90 -22.74 15.76
C ARG A 201 -12.61 -23.95 16.66
N GLY A 202 -11.33 -24.06 17.10
CA GLY A 202 -10.92 -25.07 18.05
C GLY A 202 -11.57 -24.86 19.42
N GLU A 203 -11.84 -25.93 20.14
CA GLU A 203 -12.52 -25.92 21.43
C GLU A 203 -11.56 -26.27 22.60
N ASP A 204 -10.25 -26.10 22.41
CA ASP A 204 -9.24 -26.41 23.42
C ASP A 204 -9.14 -25.28 24.46
N TRP A 205 -10.22 -25.02 25.15
CA TRP A 205 -10.31 -23.99 26.18
C TRP A 205 -11.25 -24.36 27.31
N GLN A 206 -11.12 -23.66 28.43
CA GLN A 206 -12.01 -23.74 29.59
C GLN A 206 -12.37 -22.31 30.02
N ALA A 207 -13.58 -22.14 30.58
CA ALA A 207 -13.97 -20.88 31.20
C ALA A 207 -14.54 -21.12 32.59
N ARG A 208 -14.24 -20.17 33.49
CA ARG A 208 -14.71 -20.21 34.89
C ARG A 208 -15.16 -18.81 35.30
N PRO A 209 -16.42 -18.64 35.75
CA PRO A 209 -16.83 -17.40 36.44
C PRO A 209 -16.06 -17.25 37.73
N GLY A 210 -15.60 -16.03 38.02
CA GLY A 210 -15.00 -15.66 39.29
C GLY A 210 -16.05 -15.11 40.25
N ASP A 211 -15.77 -15.19 41.55
CA ASP A 211 -16.66 -14.69 42.61
C ASP A 211 -16.82 -13.17 42.60
N ASP A 212 -15.89 -12.46 41.95
CA ASP A 212 -15.85 -10.99 41.81
C ASP A 212 -16.57 -10.47 40.56
N GLY A 213 -17.33 -11.33 39.86
CA GLY A 213 -18.02 -10.99 38.63
C GLY A 213 -17.13 -11.06 37.38
N THR A 214 -15.91 -11.54 37.50
CA THR A 214 -15.02 -11.77 36.37
C THR A 214 -15.36 -13.08 35.65
N LEU A 215 -15.00 -13.17 34.37
CA LEU A 215 -15.05 -14.40 33.60
C LEU A 215 -13.64 -14.70 33.09
N ARG A 216 -13.07 -15.85 33.52
CA ARG A 216 -11.74 -16.28 33.17
C ARG A 216 -11.79 -17.39 32.14
N PHE A 217 -11.10 -17.18 31.03
CA PHE A 217 -10.83 -18.19 29.99
C PHE A 217 -9.39 -18.66 30.10
N GLU A 218 -9.15 -19.94 29.75
CA GLU A 218 -7.83 -20.53 29.76
C GLU A 218 -7.69 -21.57 28.63
N THR A 219 -6.55 -21.62 27.97
CA THR A 219 -6.28 -22.64 26.96
C THR A 219 -6.02 -24.00 27.61
N ALA A 220 -6.59 -25.08 27.07
CA ALA A 220 -6.41 -26.44 27.56
C ALA A 220 -5.15 -27.13 26.99
N ARG A 221 -4.53 -26.53 25.98
CA ARG A 221 -3.26 -27.00 25.37
C ARG A 221 -2.34 -25.85 24.98
N THR A 222 -1.11 -26.17 24.69
CA THR A 222 -0.17 -25.26 24.05
C THR A 222 -0.69 -24.85 22.67
N LEU A 223 -0.69 -23.56 22.38
CA LEU A 223 -0.99 -23.01 21.06
C LEU A 223 0.29 -23.04 20.19
N ALA A 224 0.20 -23.59 18.99
CA ALA A 224 1.31 -23.61 18.04
C ALA A 224 1.57 -22.19 17.45
N PRO A 225 2.73 -21.94 16.84
CA PRO A 225 2.98 -20.68 16.13
C PRO A 225 1.88 -20.35 15.14
N GLY A 226 1.34 -19.12 15.21
CA GLY A 226 0.22 -18.66 14.39
C GLY A 226 -1.17 -19.03 14.91
N GLU A 227 -1.28 -19.81 16.00
CA GLU A 227 -2.53 -20.03 16.70
C GLU A 227 -2.78 -18.96 17.76
N GLY A 228 -4.04 -18.74 18.10
CA GLY A 228 -4.44 -17.77 19.11
C GLY A 228 -5.66 -18.22 19.92
N LEU A 229 -5.96 -17.44 20.97
CA LEU A 229 -7.17 -17.54 21.78
C LEU A 229 -8.08 -16.34 21.43
N THR A 230 -9.32 -16.61 21.03
CA THR A 230 -10.36 -15.61 20.82
C THR A 230 -11.50 -15.87 21.80
N ILE A 231 -11.98 -14.84 22.47
CA ILE A 231 -13.14 -14.92 23.36
C ILE A 231 -14.33 -14.18 22.75
N VAL A 232 -15.53 -14.68 23.03
CA VAL A 232 -16.78 -14.04 22.68
C VAL A 232 -17.65 -13.97 23.93
N ALA A 233 -18.20 -12.82 24.22
CA ALA A 233 -19.09 -12.63 25.37
C ALA A 233 -20.26 -11.73 24.98
N GLU A 234 -21.48 -12.14 25.34
CA GLU A 234 -22.68 -11.34 25.21
C GLU A 234 -22.95 -10.62 26.53
N LEU A 235 -22.99 -9.31 26.50
CA LEU A 235 -23.24 -8.45 27.63
C LEU A 235 -24.70 -8.06 27.68
N PRO A 236 -25.30 -7.90 28.87
CA PRO A 236 -26.67 -7.42 29.00
C PRO A 236 -26.85 -6.02 28.38
N ALA A 237 -28.02 -5.75 27.85
CA ALA A 237 -28.38 -4.41 27.42
C ALA A 237 -28.28 -3.43 28.63
N GLY A 238 -27.62 -2.29 28.41
CA GLY A 238 -27.38 -1.28 29.46
C GLY A 238 -26.15 -1.53 30.34
N ALA A 239 -25.42 -2.64 30.20
CA ALA A 239 -24.09 -2.80 30.81
C ALA A 239 -23.08 -1.77 30.27
N VAL A 240 -23.25 -1.38 29.01
CA VAL A 240 -22.43 -0.39 28.31
C VAL A 240 -23.36 0.66 27.70
N ASP A 241 -22.95 1.91 27.73
CA ASP A 241 -23.71 3.00 27.13
C ASP A 241 -23.73 2.88 25.60
N ALA A 242 -24.89 3.11 24.99
CA ALA A 242 -25.00 3.13 23.54
C ALA A 242 -24.24 4.38 22.99
N PRO A 243 -23.57 4.25 21.82
CA PRO A 243 -22.90 5.40 21.20
C PRO A 243 -23.89 6.54 20.96
N SER A 244 -23.52 7.76 21.35
CA SER A 244 -24.31 8.94 21.04
C SER A 244 -24.39 9.16 19.52
N ALA A 245 -25.43 9.89 19.06
CA ALA A 245 -25.57 10.23 17.64
C ALA A 245 -24.34 10.94 17.07
N ALA A 246 -23.66 11.78 17.86
CA ALA A 246 -22.43 12.45 17.48
C ALA A 246 -21.26 11.47 17.32
N GLN A 247 -21.13 10.50 18.23
CA GLN A 247 -20.14 9.43 18.11
C GLN A 247 -20.40 8.55 16.90
N ALA A 248 -21.66 8.14 16.70
CA ALA A 248 -22.04 7.32 15.53
C ALA A 248 -21.74 8.04 14.20
N LEU A 249 -22.02 9.34 14.11
CA LEU A 249 -21.69 10.15 12.93
C LEU A 249 -20.18 10.24 12.72
N ARG A 250 -19.40 10.55 13.76
CA ARG A 250 -17.94 10.62 13.70
C ARG A 250 -17.36 9.29 13.23
N ASP A 251 -17.87 8.20 13.75
CA ASP A 251 -17.43 6.85 13.41
C ASP A 251 -17.73 6.51 11.95
N ALA A 252 -18.94 6.85 11.48
CA ALA A 252 -19.30 6.68 10.07
C ALA A 252 -18.39 7.50 9.13
N LEU A 253 -18.08 8.75 9.50
CA LEU A 253 -17.16 9.60 8.75
C LEU A 253 -15.74 9.01 8.71
N LEU A 254 -15.23 8.47 9.81
CA LEU A 254 -13.92 7.84 9.89
C LEU A 254 -13.87 6.54 9.06
N ASP A 255 -14.90 5.71 9.12
CA ASP A 255 -14.97 4.46 8.38
C ASP A 255 -15.04 4.70 6.86
N HIS A 256 -15.76 5.74 6.43
CA HIS A 256 -15.95 6.07 5.01
C HIS A 256 -15.04 7.20 4.49
N ARG A 257 -14.06 7.69 5.29
CA ARG A 257 -13.22 8.85 4.94
C ARG A 257 -12.57 8.76 3.56
N ARG A 258 -12.10 7.59 3.12
CA ARG A 258 -11.48 7.40 1.80
C ARG A 258 -12.49 7.61 0.68
N ALA A 259 -13.70 7.06 0.83
CA ALA A 259 -14.78 7.24 -0.14
C ALA A 259 -15.26 8.70 -0.19
N LEU A 260 -15.39 9.34 0.97
CA LEU A 260 -15.76 10.76 1.08
C LEU A 260 -14.72 11.68 0.42
N LEU A 261 -13.43 11.48 0.71
CA LEU A 261 -12.35 12.25 0.09
C LEU A 261 -12.28 12.02 -1.43
N GLY A 262 -12.45 10.78 -1.88
CA GLY A 262 -12.52 10.45 -3.30
C GLY A 262 -13.72 11.11 -4.00
N GLY A 263 -14.89 11.06 -3.37
CA GLY A 263 -16.10 11.71 -3.88
C GLY A 263 -15.98 13.23 -3.97
N LEU A 264 -15.45 13.87 -2.92
CA LEU A 264 -15.18 15.32 -2.92
C LEU A 264 -14.15 15.71 -3.99
N GLY A 265 -13.09 14.92 -4.15
CA GLY A 265 -12.10 15.14 -5.20
C GLY A 265 -12.71 15.05 -6.59
N LEU A 266 -13.51 14.02 -6.85
CA LEU A 266 -14.23 13.88 -8.13
C LEU A 266 -15.20 15.03 -8.35
N ALA A 267 -15.98 15.41 -7.35
CA ALA A 267 -16.89 16.56 -7.43
C ALA A 267 -16.15 17.86 -7.74
N GLY A 268 -14.98 18.07 -7.12
CA GLY A 268 -14.11 19.22 -7.39
C GLY A 268 -13.61 19.25 -8.85
N VAL A 269 -13.16 18.10 -9.37
CA VAL A 269 -12.74 17.96 -10.77
C VAL A 269 -13.90 18.24 -11.73
N LEU A 270 -15.07 17.67 -11.47
CA LEU A 270 -16.27 17.91 -12.29
C LEU A 270 -16.69 19.37 -12.25
N ALA A 271 -16.71 19.99 -11.07
CA ALA A 271 -17.02 21.41 -10.90
C ALA A 271 -16.03 22.29 -11.67
N PHE A 272 -14.72 21.98 -11.56
CA PHE A 272 -13.68 22.70 -12.33
C PHE A 272 -13.95 22.63 -13.84
N TYR A 273 -14.19 21.43 -14.38
CA TYR A 273 -14.46 21.29 -15.82
C TYR A 273 -15.76 21.94 -16.25
N LEU A 274 -16.82 21.87 -15.45
CA LEU A 274 -18.09 22.56 -15.74
C LEU A 274 -17.93 24.08 -15.76
N LEU A 275 -17.21 24.64 -14.79
CA LEU A 275 -16.91 26.07 -14.70
C LEU A 275 -16.03 26.52 -15.88
N ALA A 276 -14.98 25.76 -16.20
CA ALA A 276 -14.10 26.04 -17.33
C ALA A 276 -14.88 25.96 -18.65
N TRP A 277 -15.72 24.93 -18.83
CA TRP A 277 -16.59 24.83 -20.01
C TRP A 277 -17.55 25.99 -20.12
N HIS A 278 -18.17 26.40 -19.02
CA HIS A 278 -19.09 27.55 -19.03
C HIS A 278 -18.36 28.85 -19.34
N ALA A 279 -17.13 29.03 -18.84
CA ALA A 279 -16.35 30.28 -19.03
C ALA A 279 -15.71 30.39 -20.42
N VAL A 280 -15.17 29.28 -20.95
CA VAL A 280 -14.33 29.33 -22.17
C VAL A 280 -14.68 28.27 -23.23
N GLY A 281 -15.52 27.29 -22.89
CA GLY A 281 -15.85 26.17 -23.77
C GLY A 281 -17.18 26.29 -24.50
N ARG A 282 -18.00 27.32 -24.25
CA ARG A 282 -19.27 27.51 -24.94
C ARG A 282 -19.02 28.15 -26.29
N ASP A 283 -19.42 27.44 -27.32
CA ASP A 283 -19.39 27.98 -28.70
C ASP A 283 -20.36 29.16 -28.84
N PRO A 284 -20.00 30.17 -29.66
CA PRO A 284 -20.92 31.22 -30.02
C PRO A 284 -22.13 30.66 -30.81
N PRO A 285 -23.28 31.37 -30.82
CA PRO A 285 -24.42 30.94 -31.59
C PRO A 285 -24.03 30.72 -33.06
N LYS A 286 -24.52 29.63 -33.67
CA LYS A 286 -24.29 29.33 -35.08
C LYS A 286 -24.91 30.45 -35.93
N GLY A 287 -24.06 31.17 -36.69
CA GLY A 287 -24.51 32.13 -37.66
C GLY A 287 -25.10 31.47 -38.91
N THR A 288 -25.70 32.24 -39.78
CA THR A 288 -26.19 31.76 -41.09
C THR A 288 -25.00 31.42 -41.98
N VAL A 289 -24.92 30.18 -42.47
CA VAL A 289 -23.90 29.74 -43.41
C VAL A 289 -24.32 30.16 -44.80
N ILE A 290 -23.64 31.17 -45.38
CA ILE A 290 -23.87 31.62 -46.76
C ILE A 290 -22.80 30.97 -47.64
N PRO A 291 -23.15 30.19 -48.67
CA PRO A 291 -22.17 29.67 -49.63
C PRO A 291 -21.44 30.80 -50.34
N LEU A 292 -20.11 30.81 -50.27
CA LEU A 292 -19.27 31.77 -50.99
C LEU A 292 -18.63 31.09 -52.18
N PHE A 293 -18.67 31.77 -53.35
CA PHE A 293 -18.02 31.31 -54.59
C PHE A 293 -16.62 31.89 -54.78
N HIS A 294 -16.16 32.69 -53.85
CA HIS A 294 -14.81 33.25 -53.80
C HIS A 294 -14.22 33.07 -52.42
N PRO A 295 -12.87 33.07 -52.28
CA PRO A 295 -12.23 32.95 -50.98
C PRO A 295 -12.65 34.11 -50.06
N PRO A 296 -12.82 33.85 -48.74
CA PRO A 296 -13.13 34.91 -47.78
C PRO A 296 -12.01 35.98 -47.76
N GLU A 297 -12.42 37.25 -47.70
CA GLU A 297 -11.46 38.35 -47.65
C GLU A 297 -10.53 38.25 -46.40
N GLY A 298 -9.24 38.46 -46.61
CA GLY A 298 -8.23 38.45 -45.57
C GLY A 298 -7.95 37.03 -44.98
N VAL A 299 -8.34 35.96 -45.68
CA VAL A 299 -8.00 34.58 -45.32
C VAL A 299 -7.08 33.99 -46.39
N SER A 300 -5.83 33.74 -46.01
CA SER A 300 -4.90 33.04 -46.91
C SER A 300 -5.25 31.56 -47.05
N PRO A 301 -4.87 30.88 -48.16
CA PRO A 301 -5.04 29.44 -48.29
C PRO A 301 -4.41 28.64 -47.16
N ALA A 302 -3.28 29.07 -46.67
CA ALA A 302 -2.60 28.46 -45.53
C ALA A 302 -3.37 28.66 -44.21
N LEU A 303 -3.91 29.88 -44.00
CA LEU A 303 -4.74 30.16 -42.81
C LEU A 303 -6.05 29.37 -42.88
N ALA A 304 -6.69 29.23 -44.04
CA ALA A 304 -7.88 28.42 -44.20
C ALA A 304 -7.62 26.96 -43.82
N GLY A 305 -6.53 26.36 -44.28
CA GLY A 305 -6.11 25.01 -43.91
C GLY A 305 -5.84 24.88 -42.41
N TYR A 306 -5.17 25.85 -41.81
CA TYR A 306 -4.87 25.92 -40.38
C TYR A 306 -6.15 25.99 -39.54
N VAL A 307 -7.10 26.84 -39.90
CA VAL A 307 -8.40 26.98 -39.21
C VAL A 307 -9.23 25.73 -39.35
N HIS A 308 -9.34 25.15 -40.55
CA HIS A 308 -10.09 23.92 -40.81
C HIS A 308 -9.63 22.76 -39.92
N ARG A 309 -8.34 22.74 -39.52
CA ARG A 309 -7.76 21.70 -38.65
C ARG A 309 -7.55 22.14 -37.20
N TRP A 310 -8.20 23.22 -36.79
CA TRP A 310 -8.11 23.71 -35.41
C TRP A 310 -6.67 23.98 -34.96
N GLY A 311 -5.75 24.23 -35.90
CA GLY A 311 -4.32 24.41 -35.61
C GLY A 311 -3.56 23.15 -35.16
N TRP A 312 -4.17 21.96 -35.30
CA TRP A 312 -3.53 20.69 -34.91
C TRP A 312 -2.61 20.07 -35.96
N SER A 313 -2.65 20.63 -37.20
CA SER A 313 -1.80 20.16 -38.30
C SER A 313 -0.33 20.38 -37.98
N ARG A 314 0.45 19.32 -38.13
CA ARG A 314 1.93 19.32 -38.06
C ARG A 314 2.56 18.96 -39.39
N ASP A 315 1.74 18.76 -40.44
CA ASP A 315 2.18 18.41 -41.80
C ASP A 315 2.62 19.64 -42.60
N TRP A 316 3.00 19.43 -43.86
CA TRP A 316 3.52 20.45 -44.74
C TRP A 316 2.44 21.11 -45.60
N ARG A 317 1.17 20.74 -45.44
CA ARG A 317 0.08 21.17 -46.33
C ARG A 317 -0.14 22.68 -46.35
N GLU A 318 -0.15 23.31 -45.19
CA GLU A 318 -0.31 24.76 -45.08
C GLU A 318 0.90 25.49 -45.67
N PHE A 319 2.12 24.93 -45.46
CA PHE A 319 3.34 25.46 -46.07
C PHE A 319 3.31 25.35 -47.58
N THR A 320 2.87 24.22 -48.13
CA THR A 320 2.69 23.98 -49.56
C THR A 320 1.62 24.91 -50.12
N ALA A 321 0.48 25.08 -49.44
CA ALA A 321 -0.58 25.98 -49.86
C ALA A 321 -0.10 27.43 -49.96
N ALA A 322 0.76 27.88 -48.99
CA ALA A 322 1.36 29.20 -49.08
C ALA A 322 2.37 29.31 -50.22
N ALA A 323 3.16 28.29 -50.50
CA ALA A 323 4.10 28.28 -51.62
C ALA A 323 3.38 28.37 -52.97
N VAL A 324 2.30 27.57 -53.11
CA VAL A 324 1.46 27.63 -54.32
C VAL A 324 0.78 29.00 -54.48
N SER A 325 0.25 29.57 -53.38
CA SER A 325 -0.35 30.92 -53.39
C SER A 325 0.66 31.99 -53.83
N LEU A 326 1.89 31.92 -53.34
CA LEU A 326 2.98 32.83 -53.75
C LEU A 326 3.33 32.67 -55.25
N ALA A 327 3.27 31.43 -55.77
CA ALA A 327 3.50 31.19 -57.19
C ALA A 327 2.37 31.73 -58.04
N VAL A 328 1.10 31.54 -57.66
CA VAL A 328 -0.06 32.14 -58.33
C VAL A 328 0.03 33.67 -58.34
N LYS A 329 0.52 34.26 -57.26
CA LYS A 329 0.80 35.73 -57.18
C LYS A 329 2.01 36.18 -57.98
N GLY A 330 2.69 35.26 -58.68
CA GLY A 330 3.88 35.56 -59.47
C GLY A 330 5.11 35.92 -58.68
N LEU A 331 5.18 35.63 -57.36
CA LEU A 331 6.27 35.97 -56.48
C LEU A 331 7.32 34.87 -56.40
N LEU A 332 6.89 33.60 -56.64
CA LEU A 332 7.73 32.40 -56.68
C LEU A 332 7.53 31.63 -57.96
N ARG A 333 8.51 30.83 -58.34
CA ARG A 333 8.43 29.83 -59.41
C ARG A 333 8.93 28.49 -58.88
N PHE A 334 8.21 27.43 -59.16
CA PHE A 334 8.66 26.09 -58.93
C PHE A 334 9.56 25.63 -60.08
N ASP A 335 10.70 25.05 -59.70
CA ASP A 335 11.64 24.46 -60.64
C ASP A 335 11.92 23.02 -60.17
N ASP A 336 11.62 22.08 -61.04
CA ASP A 336 11.81 20.64 -60.81
C ASP A 336 12.93 20.12 -61.73
N GLY A 337 14.10 20.77 -61.65
CA GLY A 337 15.30 20.36 -62.37
C GLY A 337 16.00 19.23 -61.62
N ASP A 338 16.40 18.15 -62.32
CA ASP A 338 17.13 17.02 -61.80
C ASP A 338 16.41 16.23 -60.66
N GLY A 339 15.10 16.25 -60.63
CA GLY A 339 14.25 15.59 -59.60
C GLY A 339 14.39 16.22 -58.22
N LYS A 340 14.85 17.51 -58.15
CA LYS A 340 14.95 18.29 -56.92
C LYS A 340 14.06 19.53 -57.04
N LEU A 341 13.04 19.59 -56.16
CA LEU A 341 12.13 20.71 -56.12
C LEU A 341 12.86 21.96 -55.55
N THR A 342 12.83 23.05 -56.33
CA THR A 342 13.46 24.33 -55.91
C THR A 342 12.41 25.44 -56.02
N LEU A 343 12.32 26.28 -55.01
CA LEU A 343 11.55 27.53 -55.03
C LEU A 343 12.44 28.66 -55.45
N LYS A 344 12.09 29.32 -56.59
CA LYS A 344 12.87 30.45 -57.14
C LYS A 344 12.12 31.76 -56.99
N ARG A 345 12.77 32.78 -56.53
CA ARG A 345 12.27 34.16 -56.47
C ARG A 345 12.15 34.74 -57.87
N THR A 346 11.04 35.42 -58.22
CA THR A 346 10.83 35.98 -59.54
C THR A 346 11.30 37.41 -59.73
N GLY A 347 11.74 38.09 -58.69
CA GLY A 347 12.05 39.52 -58.78
C GLY A 347 10.84 40.46 -58.71
N THR A 348 9.62 39.92 -58.74
CA THR A 348 8.39 40.72 -58.57
C THR A 348 8.32 41.30 -57.17
N ALA A 349 8.02 42.57 -57.00
CA ALA A 349 7.86 43.22 -55.72
C ALA A 349 6.71 42.61 -54.90
N ALA A 350 6.96 42.28 -53.64
CA ALA A 350 5.91 41.71 -52.78
C ALA A 350 4.86 42.77 -52.40
N PRO A 351 3.58 42.49 -52.47
CA PRO A 351 2.55 43.41 -52.00
C PRO A 351 2.71 43.72 -50.49
N ALA A 352 2.46 44.97 -50.11
CA ALA A 352 2.54 45.38 -48.70
C ALA A 352 1.62 44.59 -47.79
N ALA A 353 0.50 44.16 -48.29
CA ALA A 353 -0.55 43.37 -47.56
C ALA A 353 -0.38 41.87 -47.71
N LEU A 354 0.86 41.35 -47.86
CA LEU A 354 1.06 39.91 -47.97
C LEU A 354 0.73 39.22 -46.63
N PRO A 355 -0.05 38.10 -46.61
CA PRO A 355 -0.36 37.35 -45.41
C PRO A 355 0.90 36.92 -44.62
N ALA A 356 0.81 36.84 -43.30
CA ALA A 356 1.97 36.63 -42.47
C ALA A 356 2.69 35.30 -42.73
N GLY A 357 1.95 34.22 -43.00
CA GLY A 357 2.51 32.93 -43.39
C GLY A 357 3.26 32.98 -44.71
N GLU A 358 2.66 33.61 -45.75
CA GLU A 358 3.27 33.77 -47.05
C GLU A 358 4.53 34.66 -46.98
N ARG A 359 4.51 35.72 -46.16
CA ARG A 359 5.65 36.59 -45.91
C ARG A 359 6.83 35.84 -45.27
N ALA A 360 6.54 34.97 -44.27
CA ALA A 360 7.54 34.14 -43.60
C ALA A 360 8.22 33.16 -44.56
N LEU A 361 7.44 32.56 -45.46
CA LEU A 361 7.96 31.65 -46.48
C LEU A 361 8.81 32.41 -47.51
N LEU A 362 8.32 33.56 -48.02
CA LEU A 362 9.06 34.41 -48.97
C LEU A 362 10.38 34.88 -48.38
N ALA A 363 10.41 35.31 -47.11
CA ALA A 363 11.62 35.73 -46.39
C ALA A 363 12.63 34.58 -46.27
N TRP A 364 12.20 33.36 -46.12
CA TRP A 364 13.09 32.20 -46.13
C TRP A 364 13.70 31.97 -47.52
N VAL A 365 12.95 32.10 -48.58
CA VAL A 365 13.48 32.00 -49.96
C VAL A 365 14.46 33.12 -50.24
N ASP A 366 14.16 34.35 -49.82
CA ASP A 366 15.08 35.52 -49.98
C ASP A 366 16.36 35.30 -49.19
N ALA A 367 16.30 34.80 -47.93
CA ALA A 367 17.44 34.46 -47.12
C ALA A 367 18.32 33.31 -47.68
N SER A 368 17.72 32.50 -48.56
CA SER A 368 18.42 31.42 -49.30
C SER A 368 18.99 31.90 -50.62
N GLY A 369 19.18 33.21 -50.80
CA GLY A 369 19.71 33.81 -52.02
C GLY A 369 18.74 33.79 -53.19
N GLY A 370 17.44 33.73 -52.93
CA GLY A 370 16.38 33.64 -53.95
C GLY A 370 16.16 32.24 -54.52
N LEU A 371 16.88 31.22 -54.01
CA LEU A 371 16.84 29.85 -54.45
C LEU A 371 16.73 28.91 -53.22
N ALA A 372 15.56 28.45 -52.85
CA ALA A 372 15.36 27.56 -51.75
C ALA A 372 15.16 26.11 -52.24
N ARG A 373 16.10 25.23 -51.93
CA ARG A 373 16.06 23.81 -52.31
C ARG A 373 15.31 22.98 -51.26
N ILE A 374 14.46 22.08 -51.74
CA ILE A 374 13.72 21.16 -50.90
C ILE A 374 14.29 19.76 -51.10
N ASP A 375 15.37 19.48 -50.38
CA ASP A 375 16.06 18.18 -50.36
C ASP A 375 16.55 17.82 -48.95
N ARG A 376 17.13 16.64 -48.81
CA ARG A 376 17.64 16.16 -47.51
C ARG A 376 18.83 16.98 -46.98
N ASP A 377 19.67 17.51 -47.88
CA ASP A 377 20.87 18.25 -47.52
C ASP A 377 20.52 19.62 -46.90
N HIS A 378 19.37 20.15 -47.29
CA HIS A 378 18.84 21.43 -46.78
C HIS A 378 17.79 21.24 -45.68
N GLY A 379 17.59 20.02 -45.16
CA GLY A 379 16.53 19.66 -44.20
C GLY A 379 16.50 20.54 -42.94
N LYS A 380 17.64 20.96 -42.42
CA LYS A 380 17.70 21.86 -41.23
C LYS A 380 17.19 23.27 -41.55
N SER A 381 17.51 23.83 -42.69
CA SER A 381 17.01 25.14 -43.15
C SER A 381 15.50 25.08 -43.36
N LEU A 382 15.03 24.03 -44.01
CA LEU A 382 13.62 23.79 -44.28
C LEU A 382 12.77 23.61 -43.01
N ALA A 383 13.32 22.90 -41.98
CA ALA A 383 12.65 22.75 -40.68
C ALA A 383 12.57 24.09 -39.93
N GLY A 384 13.63 24.93 -40.03
CA GLY A 384 13.61 26.30 -39.52
C GLY A 384 12.56 27.18 -40.19
N ALA A 385 12.46 27.09 -41.52
CA ALA A 385 11.41 27.75 -42.29
C ALA A 385 10.00 27.33 -41.90
N GLN A 386 9.75 26.03 -41.71
CA GLN A 386 8.47 25.50 -41.25
C GLN A 386 8.10 26.06 -39.87
N THR A 387 9.07 26.10 -38.94
CA THR A 387 8.85 26.62 -37.57
C THR A 387 8.49 28.13 -37.62
N SER A 388 9.20 28.91 -38.39
CA SER A 388 8.93 30.36 -38.60
C SER A 388 7.57 30.58 -39.26
N PHE A 389 7.26 29.84 -40.30
CA PHE A 389 6.00 29.86 -40.99
C PHE A 389 4.82 29.53 -40.05
N ARG A 390 4.96 28.46 -39.27
CA ARG A 390 3.93 28.07 -38.31
C ARG A 390 3.66 29.17 -37.27
N SER A 391 4.73 29.74 -36.71
CA SER A 391 4.60 30.87 -35.79
C SER A 391 3.95 32.09 -36.44
N ALA A 392 4.17 32.31 -37.74
CA ALA A 392 3.52 33.39 -38.50
C ALA A 392 2.02 33.10 -38.67
N ILE A 393 1.61 31.88 -39.04
CA ILE A 393 0.20 31.48 -39.16
C ILE A 393 -0.53 31.57 -37.82
N GLU A 394 0.13 31.15 -36.72
CA GLU A 394 -0.44 31.28 -35.37
C GLU A 394 -0.68 32.75 -34.98
N ARG A 395 0.23 33.66 -35.36
CA ARG A 395 0.00 35.12 -35.19
C ARG A 395 -1.10 35.65 -36.07
N GLU A 396 -1.23 35.17 -37.33
CA GLU A 396 -2.31 35.54 -38.27
C GLU A 396 -3.67 35.11 -37.74
N ASN A 397 -3.78 33.94 -37.13
CA ASN A 397 -4.99 33.47 -36.44
C ASN A 397 -5.32 34.29 -35.20
N ARG A 398 -4.35 34.70 -34.40
CA ARG A 398 -4.39 35.34 -33.07
C ARG A 398 -5.79 35.77 -32.61
N HIS A 399 -6.53 34.80 -32.04
CA HIS A 399 -7.91 34.98 -31.53
C HIS A 399 -8.99 35.35 -32.54
N ARG A 400 -8.69 35.32 -33.81
CA ARG A 400 -9.63 35.68 -34.88
C ARG A 400 -10.67 34.60 -35.15
N PHE A 401 -10.21 33.34 -35.25
CA PHE A 401 -11.08 32.21 -35.58
C PHE A 401 -11.29 31.28 -34.42
N PHE A 402 -10.23 30.98 -33.65
CA PHE A 402 -10.31 30.18 -32.41
C PHE A 402 -9.22 30.58 -31.41
N ARG A 403 -9.44 30.26 -30.13
CA ARG A 403 -8.46 30.47 -29.04
C ARG A 403 -8.02 29.12 -28.52
N ARG A 404 -6.72 28.95 -28.29
CA ARG A 404 -6.19 27.80 -27.56
C ARG A 404 -6.19 28.17 -26.10
N ASN A 405 -7.13 27.61 -25.32
CA ASN A 405 -7.26 27.91 -23.89
C ASN A 405 -6.25 27.12 -23.04
N LEU A 406 -4.99 26.99 -23.48
CA LEU A 406 -3.95 26.19 -22.81
C LEU A 406 -3.61 26.67 -21.40
N GLY A 407 -3.98 27.88 -21.01
CA GLY A 407 -3.78 28.43 -19.68
C GLY A 407 -4.87 28.04 -18.67
N HIS A 408 -5.88 27.26 -19.09
CA HIS A 408 -6.96 26.79 -18.23
C HIS A 408 -6.89 25.28 -17.94
N PHE A 409 -5.77 24.63 -18.37
CA PHE A 409 -5.51 23.21 -18.12
C PHE A 409 -4.27 23.04 -17.26
#